data_be56dc8027307edbc4d8a3b15552d7ca
#
_entry.id   be56dc8027307edbc4d8a3b15552d7ca
#
_cell.length_a   1.000
_cell.length_b   1.000
_cell.length_c   1.000
_cell.angle_alpha   90.00
_cell.angle_beta   90.00
_cell.angle_gamma   90.00
#
_symmetry.space_group_name_H-M   'P 1'
#
loop_
_entity.id
_entity.type
_entity.pdbx_description
1 polymer ?
#
loop_
_entity_poly.entity_id
_entity_poly.type
_entity_poly.pdbx_seq_one_letter_code
_entity_poly.pdbx_strand_id
1 'polypeptide(L)'
;MAPKIIFDVLNAFLFVFFIAFVLRITASKKSFSILLFFAVPTLFWLYMPAYGQVFLWLTGCINYMWSYLFALLFLNIYISLLRGKSLLDKKWKLILFCLFTFLFGNYSENVSFSVIFTGFLLMCVTMYQHKTIRKYLSYVFPIICGAAGYLVLLLSPSGSAKFSDNLTLSVLAKNGIDLFTTYYNMCKYPLILFFILLCIAIYHKMDKNEILIAFAYLFISFVAAAMLIIASYLPERSIANSVVFLLIGIVQLLPGFFLPLPS
;
A
#
# COMPACT_ATOMS: atom_id res chain seq x y z
N MET A 1 -18.34 -19.54 21.45
CA MET A 1 -19.10 -18.66 20.51
C MET A 1 -18.82 -17.17 20.73
N ALA A 2 -18.78 -16.66 21.97
CA ALA A 2 -18.51 -15.23 22.25
C ALA A 2 -17.22 -14.65 21.62
N PRO A 3 -16.05 -15.31 21.64
CA PRO A 3 -14.82 -14.75 21.06
C PRO A 3 -14.92 -14.51 19.55
N LYS A 4 -15.64 -15.36 18.82
CA LYS A 4 -15.83 -15.22 17.37
C LYS A 4 -16.67 -13.99 17.04
N ILE A 5 -17.78 -13.77 17.75
CA ILE A 5 -18.66 -12.61 17.52
C ILE A 5 -17.92 -11.31 17.78
N ILE A 6 -17.13 -11.23 18.87
CA ILE A 6 -16.32 -10.04 19.17
C ILE A 6 -15.33 -9.75 18.06
N PHE A 7 -14.66 -10.79 17.54
CA PHE A 7 -13.74 -10.65 16.43
C PHE A 7 -14.45 -10.19 15.16
N ASP A 8 -15.58 -10.79 14.80
CA ASP A 8 -16.34 -10.46 13.59
C ASP A 8 -16.79 -8.97 13.61
N VAL A 9 -17.27 -8.49 14.77
CA VAL A 9 -17.65 -7.08 14.97
C VAL A 9 -16.42 -6.16 14.84
N LEU A 10 -15.31 -6.49 15.50
CA LEU A 10 -14.09 -5.72 15.42
C LEU A 10 -13.57 -5.66 13.99
N ASN A 11 -13.57 -6.80 13.29
CA ASN A 11 -13.09 -6.89 11.92
C ASN A 11 -13.97 -6.07 10.95
N ALA A 12 -15.29 -6.12 11.10
CA ALA A 12 -16.20 -5.29 10.32
C ALA A 12 -15.94 -3.79 10.55
N PHE A 13 -15.73 -3.39 11.81
CA PHE A 13 -15.37 -2.01 12.15
C PHE A 13 -14.04 -1.59 11.52
N LEU A 14 -13.01 -2.44 11.58
CA LEU A 14 -11.71 -2.18 10.97
C LEU A 14 -11.79 -2.11 9.44
N PHE A 15 -12.66 -2.91 8.80
CA PHE A 15 -12.88 -2.82 7.37
C PHE A 15 -13.50 -1.47 6.98
N VAL A 16 -14.55 -1.03 7.69
CA VAL A 16 -15.15 0.31 7.47
C VAL A 16 -14.11 1.42 7.71
N PHE A 17 -13.30 1.29 8.76
CA PHE A 17 -12.21 2.22 9.04
C PHE A 17 -11.17 2.22 7.92
N PHE A 18 -10.81 1.05 7.38
CA PHE A 18 -9.89 0.93 6.24
C PHE A 18 -10.42 1.70 5.03
N ILE A 19 -11.69 1.50 4.64
CA ILE A 19 -12.31 2.22 3.52
C ILE A 19 -12.34 3.73 3.78
N ALA A 20 -12.77 4.15 4.97
CA ALA A 20 -12.79 5.56 5.35
C ALA A 20 -11.38 6.18 5.32
N PHE A 21 -10.36 5.42 5.73
CA PHE A 21 -8.98 5.87 5.73
C PHE A 21 -8.39 5.96 4.32
N VAL A 22 -8.70 4.99 3.44
CA VAL A 22 -8.36 5.08 2.00
C VAL A 22 -8.94 6.36 1.42
N LEU A 23 -10.24 6.61 1.62
CA LEU A 23 -10.89 7.82 1.13
C LEU A 23 -10.26 9.09 1.69
N ARG A 24 -9.92 9.11 2.99
CA ARG A 24 -9.29 10.26 3.63
C ARG A 24 -7.91 10.59 3.06
N ILE A 25 -7.10 9.56 2.75
CA ILE A 25 -5.75 9.77 2.21
C ILE A 25 -5.80 10.18 0.76
N THR A 26 -6.72 9.59 -0.03
CA THR A 26 -6.84 9.80 -1.46
C THR A 26 -7.68 11.03 -1.82
N ALA A 27 -8.67 11.40 -1.00
CA ALA A 27 -9.49 12.56 -1.24
C ALA A 27 -8.68 13.85 -1.08
N SER A 28 -8.37 14.51 -2.18
CA SER A 28 -8.01 15.92 -2.17
C SER A 28 -9.18 16.72 -1.59
N LYS A 29 -8.91 17.71 -0.75
CA LYS A 29 -9.73 18.56 0.12
C LYS A 29 -11.23 18.84 -0.24
N LYS A 30 -11.80 18.36 -1.34
CA LYS A 30 -13.04 18.94 -1.90
C LYS A 30 -14.29 18.09 -1.91
N SER A 31 -14.29 16.78 -1.71
CA SER A 31 -15.59 16.10 -1.57
C SER A 31 -15.46 14.66 -1.06
N PHE A 32 -15.78 14.45 0.19
CA PHE A 32 -16.28 13.15 0.63
C PHE A 32 -17.65 12.96 -0.05
N SER A 33 -17.67 12.24 -1.16
CA SER A 33 -18.92 11.89 -1.82
C SER A 33 -19.40 10.56 -1.24
N ILE A 34 -20.66 10.49 -0.85
CA ILE A 34 -21.31 9.23 -0.43
C ILE A 34 -21.20 8.17 -1.52
N LEU A 35 -21.18 8.59 -2.80
CA LEU A 35 -20.97 7.72 -3.95
C LEU A 35 -19.60 7.04 -3.91
N LEU A 36 -18.53 7.77 -3.57
CA LEU A 36 -17.19 7.21 -3.43
C LEU A 36 -17.09 6.23 -2.26
N PHE A 37 -17.83 6.49 -1.17
CA PHE A 37 -17.88 5.59 -0.03
C PHE A 37 -18.44 4.21 -0.39
N PHE A 38 -19.41 4.13 -1.30
CA PHE A 38 -19.92 2.85 -1.80
C PHE A 38 -19.10 2.31 -2.99
N ALA A 39 -18.58 3.18 -3.86
CA ALA A 39 -17.81 2.75 -5.03
C ALA A 39 -16.50 2.05 -4.64
N VAL A 40 -15.81 2.53 -3.58
CA VAL A 40 -14.52 1.97 -3.15
C VAL A 40 -14.66 0.52 -2.68
N PRO A 41 -15.52 0.15 -1.69
CA PRO A 41 -15.68 -1.24 -1.30
C PRO A 41 -16.19 -2.13 -2.45
N THR A 42 -17.02 -1.59 -3.36
CA THR A 42 -17.45 -2.32 -4.56
C THR A 42 -16.27 -2.62 -5.49
N LEU A 43 -15.37 -1.65 -5.71
CA LEU A 43 -14.15 -1.85 -6.48
C LEU A 43 -13.25 -2.93 -5.86
N PHE A 44 -13.08 -2.91 -4.53
CA PHE A 44 -12.34 -3.95 -3.82
C PHE A 44 -13.02 -5.31 -3.94
N TRP A 45 -14.35 -5.38 -3.79
CA TRP A 45 -15.08 -6.63 -3.91
C TRP A 45 -14.98 -7.26 -5.31
N LEU A 46 -15.01 -6.44 -6.36
CA LEU A 46 -14.96 -6.91 -7.75
C LEU A 46 -13.55 -7.40 -8.16
N TYR A 47 -12.50 -6.74 -7.70
CA TYR A 47 -11.15 -6.98 -8.22
C TYR A 47 -10.18 -7.60 -7.23
N MET A 48 -10.52 -7.69 -5.92
CA MET A 48 -9.62 -8.29 -4.95
C MET A 48 -9.63 -9.82 -5.06
N PRO A 49 -8.50 -10.46 -5.38
CA PRO A 49 -8.41 -11.91 -5.39
C PRO A 49 -8.64 -12.47 -3.98
N ALA A 50 -9.34 -13.60 -3.90
CA ALA A 50 -9.64 -14.28 -2.65
C ALA A 50 -10.23 -13.34 -1.56
N TYR A 51 -11.12 -12.41 -1.94
CA TYR A 51 -11.70 -11.37 -1.07
C TYR A 51 -12.12 -11.88 0.31
N GLY A 52 -12.85 -13.01 0.36
CA GLY A 52 -13.29 -13.62 1.63
C GLY A 52 -12.12 -14.06 2.51
N GLN A 53 -11.02 -14.54 1.92
CA GLN A 53 -9.83 -14.93 2.68
C GLN A 53 -9.02 -13.72 3.17
N VAL A 54 -9.06 -12.62 2.45
CA VAL A 54 -8.31 -11.39 2.77
C VAL A 54 -9.02 -10.56 3.83
N PHE A 55 -10.34 -10.39 3.72
CA PHE A 55 -11.10 -9.46 4.55
C PHE A 55 -12.03 -10.10 5.57
N LEU A 56 -12.44 -11.36 5.38
CA LEU A 56 -13.45 -11.99 6.23
C LEU A 56 -12.92 -13.16 7.07
N TRP A 57 -11.89 -13.86 6.61
CA TRP A 57 -11.30 -14.98 7.33
C TRP A 57 -10.37 -14.49 8.44
N LEU A 58 -10.54 -15.00 9.67
CA LEU A 58 -9.82 -14.56 10.88
C LEU A 58 -8.31 -14.39 10.65
N THR A 59 -7.63 -15.45 10.27
CA THR A 59 -6.17 -15.44 10.06
C THR A 59 -5.80 -14.57 8.85
N GLY A 60 -6.64 -14.58 7.82
CA GLY A 60 -6.41 -13.81 6.61
C GLY A 60 -6.52 -12.31 6.86
N CYS A 61 -7.58 -11.83 7.51
CA CYS A 61 -7.72 -10.39 7.74
C CYS A 61 -6.62 -9.83 8.66
N ILE A 62 -6.14 -10.59 9.65
CA ILE A 62 -4.98 -10.18 10.45
C ILE A 62 -3.76 -10.05 9.53
N ASN A 63 -3.46 -11.05 8.72
CA ASN A 63 -2.26 -11.05 7.87
C ASN A 63 -2.31 -10.04 6.71
N TYR A 64 -3.49 -9.77 6.15
CA TYR A 64 -3.67 -8.93 4.97
C TYR A 64 -4.26 -7.56 5.29
N MET A 65 -5.54 -7.49 5.71
CA MET A 65 -6.24 -6.22 5.93
C MET A 65 -5.55 -5.34 6.97
N TRP A 66 -5.08 -5.91 8.07
CA TRP A 66 -4.36 -5.14 9.10
C TRP A 66 -3.01 -4.64 8.58
N SER A 67 -2.30 -5.44 7.76
CA SER A 67 -1.07 -4.98 7.12
C SER A 67 -1.31 -3.80 6.19
N TYR A 68 -2.45 -3.77 5.48
CA TYR A 68 -2.82 -2.64 4.63
C TYR A 68 -3.12 -1.38 5.44
N LEU A 69 -3.80 -1.52 6.59
CA LEU A 69 -4.02 -0.39 7.50
C LEU A 69 -2.70 0.19 8.02
N PHE A 70 -1.78 -0.67 8.45
CA PHE A 70 -0.46 -0.24 8.91
C PHE A 70 0.36 0.40 7.79
N ALA A 71 0.32 -0.17 6.59
CA ALA A 71 0.93 0.40 5.40
C ALA A 71 0.40 1.80 5.09
N LEU A 72 -0.92 1.99 5.13
CA LEU A 72 -1.54 3.29 4.90
C LEU A 72 -1.20 4.31 6.00
N LEU A 73 -1.14 3.89 7.27
CA LEU A 73 -0.69 4.75 8.37
C LEU A 73 0.75 5.23 8.13
N PHE A 74 1.64 4.32 7.72
CA PHE A 74 3.01 4.66 7.35
C PHE A 74 3.03 5.64 6.17
N LEU A 75 2.38 5.31 5.06
CA LEU A 75 2.36 6.13 3.83
C LEU A 75 1.74 7.50 4.07
N ASN A 76 0.71 7.61 4.94
CA ASN A 76 0.07 8.89 5.25
C ASN A 76 1.06 9.94 5.76
N ILE A 77 2.10 9.53 6.48
CA ILE A 77 3.15 10.45 6.95
C ILE A 77 3.94 11.02 5.78
N TYR A 78 4.41 10.18 4.85
CA TYR A 78 5.22 10.61 3.71
C TYR A 78 4.40 11.30 2.62
N ILE A 79 3.17 10.86 2.38
CA ILE A 79 2.21 11.56 1.50
C ILE A 79 1.86 12.94 2.05
N SER A 80 1.63 13.05 3.36
CA SER A 80 1.38 14.36 3.98
C SER A 80 2.59 15.28 3.88
N LEU A 81 3.80 14.71 4.01
CA LEU A 81 5.04 15.45 3.85
C LEU A 81 5.20 15.99 2.43
N LEU A 82 4.91 15.17 1.41
CA LEU A 82 4.92 15.56 0.00
C LEU A 82 3.88 16.69 -0.27
N ARG A 83 2.73 16.64 0.41
CA ARG A 83 1.69 17.70 0.38
C ARG A 83 2.06 18.92 1.23
N GLY A 84 3.30 19.02 1.73
CA GLY A 84 3.80 20.16 2.53
C GLY A 84 3.34 20.18 3.98
N LYS A 85 2.75 19.09 4.50
CA LYS A 85 2.27 18.99 5.89
C LYS A 85 3.21 18.14 6.73
N SER A 86 3.71 18.69 7.85
CA SER A 86 4.46 17.93 8.84
C SER A 86 3.50 17.34 9.88
N LEU A 87 3.50 16.02 10.04
CA LEU A 87 2.73 15.31 11.06
C LEU A 87 3.58 14.89 12.25
N LEU A 88 4.92 14.84 12.11
CA LEU A 88 5.89 14.46 13.14
C LEU A 88 6.60 15.70 13.73
N ASP A 89 5.84 16.73 14.06
CA ASP A 89 6.31 18.01 14.59
C ASP A 89 6.86 17.93 16.02
N LYS A 90 6.39 16.94 16.80
CA LYS A 90 6.79 16.73 18.19
C LYS A 90 7.67 15.49 18.34
N LYS A 91 8.73 15.57 19.18
CA LYS A 91 9.68 14.45 19.41
C LYS A 91 8.98 13.15 19.82
N TRP A 92 7.97 13.23 20.70
CA TRP A 92 7.26 12.04 21.14
C TRP A 92 6.49 11.35 19.99
N LYS A 93 5.91 12.12 19.04
CA LYS A 93 5.25 11.55 17.85
C LYS A 93 6.28 10.83 16.97
N LEU A 94 7.47 11.39 16.80
CA LEU A 94 8.56 10.76 16.07
C LEU A 94 8.97 9.44 16.73
N ILE A 95 9.16 9.41 18.05
CA ILE A 95 9.54 8.20 18.80
C ILE A 95 8.47 7.12 18.64
N LEU A 96 7.18 7.47 18.86
CA LEU A 96 6.08 6.53 18.69
C LEU A 96 5.99 6.01 17.25
N PHE A 97 6.24 6.87 16.29
CA PHE A 97 6.23 6.46 14.88
C PHE A 97 7.43 5.57 14.53
N CYS A 98 8.61 5.78 15.10
CA CYS A 98 9.76 4.87 14.97
C CYS A 98 9.44 3.48 15.54
N LEU A 99 8.83 3.40 16.71
CA LEU A 99 8.38 2.12 17.29
C LEU A 99 7.34 1.43 16.41
N PHE A 100 6.35 2.19 15.94
CA PHE A 100 5.34 1.68 15.02
C PHE A 100 5.97 1.14 13.72
N THR A 101 6.91 1.88 13.11
CA THR A 101 7.53 1.46 11.85
C THR A 101 8.43 0.24 12.01
N PHE A 102 9.09 0.08 13.16
CA PHE A 102 9.83 -1.14 13.50
C PHE A 102 8.90 -2.36 13.54
N LEU A 103 7.76 -2.26 14.23
CA LEU A 103 6.75 -3.32 14.30
C LEU A 103 6.13 -3.61 12.92
N PHE A 104 5.82 -2.56 12.16
CA PHE A 104 5.30 -2.68 10.79
C PHE A 104 6.31 -3.35 9.86
N GLY A 105 7.60 -3.02 9.97
CA GLY A 105 8.66 -3.67 9.20
C GLY A 105 8.68 -5.18 9.40
N ASN A 106 8.45 -5.62 10.63
CA ASN A 106 8.43 -7.05 11.01
C ASN A 106 7.07 -7.74 10.74
N TYR A 107 6.12 -7.09 10.06
CA TYR A 107 4.76 -7.62 9.94
C TYR A 107 4.54 -8.46 8.69
N SER A 108 4.98 -7.99 7.51
CA SER A 108 4.72 -8.65 6.22
C SER A 108 5.88 -8.45 5.26
N GLU A 109 6.39 -9.54 4.68
CA GLU A 109 7.60 -9.51 3.84
C GLU A 109 7.46 -8.61 2.62
N ASN A 110 6.42 -8.81 1.83
CA ASN A 110 6.23 -8.07 0.58
C ASN A 110 5.58 -6.69 0.77
N VAL A 111 4.63 -6.55 1.71
CA VAL A 111 3.97 -5.24 1.97
C VAL A 111 4.94 -4.30 2.68
N SER A 112 5.61 -4.76 3.76
CA SER A 112 6.48 -3.90 4.54
C SER A 112 7.65 -3.37 3.71
N PHE A 113 8.32 -4.25 2.95
CA PHE A 113 9.42 -3.83 2.09
C PHE A 113 8.98 -2.79 1.05
N SER A 114 7.94 -3.12 0.26
CA SER A 114 7.48 -2.25 -0.83
C SER A 114 7.04 -0.88 -0.33
N VAL A 115 6.37 -0.84 0.82
CA VAL A 115 5.86 0.39 1.43
C VAL A 115 6.97 1.24 2.06
N ILE A 116 7.92 0.62 2.80
CA ILE A 116 9.05 1.33 3.39
C ILE A 116 9.94 1.92 2.28
N PHE A 117 10.21 1.13 1.23
CA PHE A 117 11.00 1.59 0.10
C PHE A 117 10.31 2.75 -0.64
N THR A 118 8.99 2.67 -0.86
CA THR A 118 8.23 3.78 -1.46
C THR A 118 8.22 5.01 -0.57
N GLY A 119 8.08 4.85 0.75
CA GLY A 119 8.18 5.96 1.70
C GLY A 119 9.55 6.67 1.63
N PHE A 120 10.63 5.90 1.47
CA PHE A 120 11.96 6.44 1.22
C PHE A 120 12.02 7.26 -0.08
N LEU A 121 11.47 6.74 -1.18
CA LEU A 121 11.42 7.46 -2.46
C LEU A 121 10.59 8.75 -2.36
N LEU A 122 9.41 8.71 -1.73
CA LEU A 122 8.57 9.90 -1.51
C LEU A 122 9.31 10.96 -0.68
N MET A 123 10.06 10.54 0.33
CA MET A 123 10.91 11.42 1.13
C MET A 123 12.00 12.06 0.26
N CYS A 124 12.71 11.28 -0.56
CA CYS A 124 13.74 11.79 -1.48
C CYS A 124 13.16 12.83 -2.46
N VAL A 125 12.01 12.55 -3.05
CA VAL A 125 11.30 13.49 -3.94
C VAL A 125 10.94 14.77 -3.18
N THR A 126 10.43 14.66 -1.95
CA THR A 126 10.08 15.82 -1.14
C THR A 126 11.31 16.68 -0.82
N MET A 127 12.43 16.06 -0.47
CA MET A 127 13.72 16.76 -0.24
C MET A 127 14.19 17.48 -1.51
N TYR A 128 14.08 16.85 -2.66
CA TYR A 128 14.45 17.43 -3.94
C TYR A 128 13.58 18.65 -4.30
N GLN A 129 12.24 18.52 -4.14
CA GLN A 129 11.30 19.60 -4.44
C GLN A 129 11.50 20.83 -3.55
N HIS A 130 11.75 20.63 -2.26
CA HIS A 130 11.87 21.72 -1.29
C HIS A 130 13.31 22.24 -1.09
N LYS A 131 14.32 21.61 -1.70
CA LYS A 131 15.76 21.98 -1.59
C LYS A 131 16.26 22.14 -0.14
N THR A 132 15.59 21.51 0.84
CA THR A 132 15.86 21.68 2.28
C THR A 132 16.02 20.31 2.93
N ILE A 133 17.25 19.77 2.95
CA ILE A 133 17.54 18.45 3.50
C ILE A 133 17.35 18.42 5.03
N ARG A 134 17.87 19.45 5.73
CA ARG A 134 17.94 19.48 7.21
C ARG A 134 16.58 19.35 7.89
N LYS A 135 15.53 19.92 7.32
CA LYS A 135 14.17 19.89 7.86
C LYS A 135 13.57 18.48 7.84
N TYR A 136 13.95 17.68 6.84
CA TYR A 136 13.36 16.36 6.57
C TYR A 136 14.19 15.20 7.10
N LEU A 137 15.38 15.48 7.65
CA LEU A 137 16.30 14.46 8.14
C LEU A 137 15.70 13.59 9.25
N SER A 138 14.83 14.16 10.09
CA SER A 138 14.13 13.40 11.15
C SER A 138 13.20 12.31 10.59
N TYR A 139 12.72 12.44 9.36
CA TYR A 139 11.87 11.44 8.70
C TYR A 139 12.65 10.22 8.18
N VAL A 140 13.98 10.27 8.19
CA VAL A 140 14.85 9.12 7.86
C VAL A 140 14.79 8.07 8.98
N PHE A 141 14.71 8.50 10.25
CA PHE A 141 14.72 7.58 11.39
C PHE A 141 13.61 6.52 11.35
N PRO A 142 12.32 6.86 11.09
CA PRO A 142 11.29 5.85 10.94
C PRO A 142 11.55 4.85 9.80
N ILE A 143 12.17 5.29 8.68
CA ILE A 143 12.55 4.40 7.58
C ILE A 143 13.62 3.40 8.04
N ILE A 144 14.65 3.88 8.75
CA ILE A 144 15.70 3.03 9.32
C ILE A 144 15.10 2.04 10.32
N CYS A 145 14.21 2.48 11.22
CA CYS A 145 13.52 1.61 12.16
C CYS A 145 12.68 0.55 11.43
N GLY A 146 11.96 0.93 10.38
CA GLY A 146 11.18 0.00 9.56
C GLY A 146 12.07 -1.01 8.84
N ALA A 147 13.19 -0.58 8.26
CA ALA A 147 14.18 -1.46 7.65
C ALA A 147 14.81 -2.43 8.65
N ALA A 148 15.10 -1.97 9.87
CA ALA A 148 15.59 -2.83 10.96
C ALA A 148 14.55 -3.89 11.35
N GLY A 149 13.25 -3.50 11.49
CA GLY A 149 12.17 -4.46 11.73
C GLY A 149 12.04 -5.48 10.61
N TYR A 150 12.18 -5.04 9.35
CA TYR A 150 12.16 -5.92 8.19
C TYR A 150 13.33 -6.92 8.19
N LEU A 151 14.54 -6.48 8.56
CA LEU A 151 15.69 -7.38 8.71
C LEU A 151 15.44 -8.45 9.79
N VAL A 152 14.82 -8.08 10.92
CA VAL A 152 14.43 -9.05 11.96
C VAL A 152 13.46 -10.09 11.40
N LEU A 153 12.49 -9.68 10.56
CA LEU A 153 11.57 -10.61 9.89
C LEU A 153 12.31 -11.59 8.98
N LEU A 154 13.23 -11.10 8.14
CA LEU A 154 14.00 -11.94 7.22
C LEU A 154 14.92 -12.95 7.93
N LEU A 155 15.51 -12.54 9.06
CA LEU A 155 16.39 -13.38 9.87
C LEU A 155 15.62 -14.37 10.77
N SER A 156 14.29 -14.24 10.85
CA SER A 156 13.47 -15.16 11.64
C SER A 156 13.41 -16.55 11.00
N PRO A 157 13.26 -17.63 11.80
CA PRO A 157 13.12 -18.99 11.26
C PRO A 157 11.95 -19.14 10.26
N SER A 158 10.86 -18.38 10.47
CA SER A 158 9.72 -18.37 9.55
C SER A 158 10.00 -17.61 8.26
N GLY A 159 10.85 -16.58 8.28
CA GLY A 159 11.31 -15.87 7.10
C GLY A 159 12.22 -16.75 6.25
N SER A 160 13.25 -17.33 6.85
CA SER A 160 14.21 -18.18 6.14
C SER A 160 13.57 -19.43 5.51
N ALA A 161 12.58 -20.03 6.16
CA ALA A 161 11.88 -21.22 5.66
C ALA A 161 11.03 -20.96 4.37
N LYS A 162 10.76 -19.69 4.03
CA LYS A 162 10.00 -19.35 2.83
C LYS A 162 10.88 -19.21 1.59
N PHE A 163 12.18 -19.06 1.77
CA PHE A 163 13.11 -19.07 0.66
C PHE A 163 13.33 -20.51 0.21
N SER A 164 13.18 -20.76 -1.08
CA SER A 164 13.45 -22.08 -1.66
C SER A 164 14.94 -22.39 -1.50
N ASP A 165 15.27 -23.54 -0.90
CA ASP A 165 16.64 -24.02 -0.76
C ASP A 165 17.36 -24.21 -2.11
N ASN A 166 16.61 -24.23 -3.22
CA ASN A 166 17.10 -24.45 -4.58
C ASN A 166 16.80 -23.26 -5.50
N LEU A 167 17.19 -22.03 -5.11
CA LEU A 167 17.09 -20.85 -5.95
C LEU A 167 18.09 -20.90 -7.11
N THR A 168 17.74 -21.66 -8.16
CA THR A 168 18.47 -21.63 -9.44
C THR A 168 17.88 -20.56 -10.36
N LEU A 169 18.68 -20.05 -11.31
CA LEU A 169 18.23 -19.05 -12.29
C LEU A 169 17.01 -19.55 -13.08
N SER A 170 16.94 -20.84 -13.37
CA SER A 170 15.80 -21.47 -14.06
C SER A 170 14.52 -21.45 -13.23
N VAL A 171 14.61 -21.68 -11.91
CA VAL A 171 13.48 -21.59 -10.98
C VAL A 171 12.99 -20.15 -10.86
N LEU A 172 13.89 -19.19 -10.73
CA LEU A 172 13.55 -17.76 -10.69
C LEU A 172 12.87 -17.31 -11.99
N ALA A 173 13.38 -17.74 -13.16
CA ALA A 173 12.77 -17.40 -14.45
C ALA A 173 11.35 -18.01 -14.56
N LYS A 174 11.15 -19.26 -14.17
CA LYS A 174 9.83 -19.92 -14.17
C LYS A 174 8.88 -19.17 -13.22
N ASN A 175 9.27 -18.96 -11.97
CA ASN A 175 8.45 -18.23 -11.00
C ASN A 175 8.10 -16.81 -11.50
N GLY A 176 9.03 -16.14 -12.16
CA GLY A 176 8.82 -14.83 -12.77
C GLY A 176 7.74 -14.84 -13.87
N ILE A 177 7.78 -15.85 -14.76
CA ILE A 177 6.77 -16.03 -15.81
C ILE A 177 5.39 -16.34 -15.21
N ASP A 178 5.34 -17.30 -14.26
CA ASP A 178 4.09 -17.69 -13.59
C ASP A 178 3.49 -16.51 -12.83
N LEU A 179 4.32 -15.75 -12.11
CA LEU A 179 3.91 -14.54 -11.40
C LEU A 179 3.40 -13.46 -12.36
N PHE A 180 4.14 -13.19 -13.46
CA PHE A 180 3.73 -12.20 -14.45
C PHE A 180 2.38 -12.59 -15.06
N THR A 181 2.22 -13.85 -15.44
CA THR A 181 0.96 -14.35 -16.01
C THR A 181 -0.21 -14.20 -15.03
N THR A 182 0.01 -14.58 -13.76
CA THR A 182 -1.02 -14.49 -12.73
C THR A 182 -1.34 -13.03 -12.40
N TYR A 183 -0.33 -12.18 -12.24
CA TYR A 183 -0.51 -10.74 -12.00
C TYR A 183 -1.25 -10.08 -13.18
N TYR A 184 -0.84 -10.36 -14.42
CA TYR A 184 -1.51 -9.83 -15.61
C TYR A 184 -2.98 -10.25 -15.66
N ASN A 185 -3.28 -11.53 -15.45
CA ASN A 185 -4.66 -12.02 -15.49
C ASN A 185 -5.56 -11.35 -14.43
N MET A 186 -5.04 -11.07 -13.25
CA MET A 186 -5.78 -10.44 -12.16
C MET A 186 -5.83 -8.91 -12.28
N CYS A 187 -4.76 -8.28 -12.75
CA CYS A 187 -4.62 -6.83 -12.75
C CYS A 187 -4.92 -6.15 -14.09
N LYS A 188 -5.11 -6.89 -15.20
CA LYS A 188 -5.30 -6.30 -16.55
C LYS A 188 -6.39 -5.23 -16.59
N TYR A 189 -7.56 -5.50 -16.04
CA TYR A 189 -8.66 -4.53 -16.03
C TYR A 189 -8.42 -3.36 -15.05
N PRO A 190 -7.99 -3.58 -13.81
CA PRO A 190 -7.53 -2.51 -12.94
C PRO A 190 -6.42 -1.64 -13.54
N LEU A 191 -5.45 -2.23 -14.24
CA LEU A 191 -4.39 -1.46 -14.91
C LEU A 191 -4.93 -0.58 -16.03
N ILE A 192 -5.81 -1.14 -16.90
CA ILE A 192 -6.47 -0.36 -17.95
C ILE A 192 -7.24 0.81 -17.33
N LEU A 193 -8.03 0.55 -16.28
CA LEU A 193 -8.77 1.58 -15.56
C LEU A 193 -7.85 2.65 -14.96
N PHE A 194 -6.72 2.23 -14.35
CA PHE A 194 -5.73 3.15 -13.81
C PHE A 194 -5.20 4.11 -14.89
N PHE A 195 -4.80 3.59 -16.05
CA PHE A 195 -4.26 4.42 -17.14
C PHE A 195 -5.33 5.32 -17.78
N ILE A 196 -6.57 4.87 -17.91
CA ILE A 196 -7.69 5.72 -18.38
C ILE A 196 -7.88 6.89 -17.41
N LEU A 197 -7.97 6.61 -16.10
CA LEU A 197 -8.14 7.65 -15.09
C LEU A 197 -6.92 8.59 -15.00
N LEU A 198 -5.71 8.06 -15.22
CA LEU A 198 -4.51 8.88 -15.30
C LEU A 198 -4.57 9.87 -16.47
N CYS A 199 -4.98 9.43 -17.66
CA CYS A 199 -5.18 10.32 -18.81
C CYS A 199 -6.22 11.42 -18.49
N ILE A 200 -7.33 11.06 -17.84
CA ILE A 200 -8.36 12.01 -17.41
C ILE A 200 -7.78 13.00 -16.37
N ALA A 201 -7.04 12.51 -15.37
CA ALA A 201 -6.42 13.35 -14.35
C ALA A 201 -5.42 14.35 -14.94
N ILE A 202 -4.60 13.92 -15.92
CA ILE A 202 -3.67 14.79 -16.67
C ILE A 202 -4.44 15.84 -17.48
N TYR A 203 -5.49 15.42 -18.20
CA TYR A 203 -6.34 16.32 -18.99
C TYR A 203 -6.97 17.42 -18.12
N HIS A 204 -7.47 17.05 -16.93
CA HIS A 204 -8.03 17.99 -15.95
C HIS A 204 -6.98 18.75 -15.13
N LYS A 205 -5.69 18.66 -15.49
CA LYS A 205 -4.57 19.35 -14.82
C LYS A 205 -4.53 19.08 -13.30
N MET A 206 -4.77 17.83 -12.90
CA MET A 206 -4.62 17.40 -11.51
C MET A 206 -3.23 17.77 -10.98
N ASP A 207 -3.12 18.09 -9.69
CA ASP A 207 -1.85 18.42 -9.05
C ASP A 207 -0.81 17.31 -9.27
N LYS A 208 0.43 17.72 -9.62
CA LYS A 208 1.54 16.80 -9.92
C LYS A 208 1.86 15.89 -8.74
N ASN A 209 1.73 16.38 -7.50
CA ASN A 209 1.96 15.57 -6.31
C ASN A 209 0.88 14.49 -6.16
N GLU A 210 -0.37 14.78 -6.49
CA GLU A 210 -1.46 13.78 -6.43
C GLU A 210 -1.27 12.69 -7.50
N ILE A 211 -0.82 13.05 -8.71
CA ILE A 211 -0.44 12.09 -9.75
C ILE A 211 0.76 11.25 -9.30
N LEU A 212 1.77 11.86 -8.69
CA LEU A 212 2.93 11.16 -8.16
C LEU A 212 2.55 10.16 -7.06
N ILE A 213 1.57 10.52 -6.20
CA ILE A 213 1.05 9.61 -5.16
C ILE A 213 0.36 8.41 -5.81
N ALA A 214 -0.41 8.61 -6.88
CA ALA A 214 -1.02 7.50 -7.62
C ALA A 214 0.04 6.56 -8.21
N PHE A 215 1.12 7.11 -8.79
CA PHE A 215 2.26 6.31 -9.24
C PHE A 215 3.00 5.60 -8.10
N ALA A 216 3.08 6.21 -6.93
CA ALA A 216 3.66 5.54 -5.75
C ALA A 216 2.86 4.29 -5.35
N TYR A 217 1.53 4.35 -5.38
CA TYR A 217 0.68 3.17 -5.16
C TYR A 217 0.85 2.10 -6.24
N LEU A 218 0.91 2.51 -7.52
CA LEU A 218 1.21 1.59 -8.62
C LEU A 218 2.59 0.93 -8.44
N PHE A 219 3.59 1.70 -8.04
CA PHE A 219 4.94 1.21 -7.76
C PHE A 219 4.94 0.18 -6.61
N ILE A 220 4.23 0.46 -5.50
CA ILE A 220 4.06 -0.52 -4.41
C ILE A 220 3.44 -1.81 -4.94
N SER A 221 2.41 -1.71 -5.80
CA SER A 221 1.77 -2.87 -6.41
C SER A 221 2.78 -3.75 -7.17
N PHE A 222 3.62 -3.16 -8.01
CA PHE A 222 4.64 -3.89 -8.76
C PHE A 222 5.73 -4.47 -7.86
N VAL A 223 6.23 -3.72 -6.89
CA VAL A 223 7.28 -4.19 -5.98
C VAL A 223 6.76 -5.31 -5.09
N ALA A 224 5.53 -5.19 -4.56
CA ALA A 224 4.92 -6.25 -3.75
C ALA A 224 4.69 -7.53 -4.55
N ALA A 225 4.37 -7.44 -5.85
CA ALA A 225 4.34 -8.59 -6.74
C ALA A 225 5.74 -9.17 -6.96
N ALA A 226 6.72 -8.32 -7.31
CA ALA A 226 8.09 -8.76 -7.60
C ALA A 226 8.73 -9.53 -6.43
N MET A 227 8.43 -9.14 -5.20
CA MET A 227 8.91 -9.85 -4.00
C MET A 227 8.43 -11.32 -3.92
N LEU A 228 7.37 -11.68 -4.65
CA LEU A 228 6.86 -13.05 -4.68
C LEU A 228 7.67 -13.98 -5.61
N ILE A 229 8.58 -13.45 -6.43
CA ILE A 229 9.43 -14.27 -7.33
C ILE A 229 10.27 -15.29 -6.54
N ILE A 230 10.68 -14.90 -5.32
CA ILE A 230 11.53 -15.72 -4.45
C ILE A 230 10.70 -16.75 -3.66
N ALA A 231 9.37 -16.61 -3.64
CA ALA A 231 8.51 -17.49 -2.86
C ALA A 231 8.43 -18.90 -3.48
N SER A 232 8.51 -19.91 -2.64
CA SER A 232 8.37 -21.33 -3.05
C SER A 232 6.95 -21.71 -3.47
N TYR A 233 5.94 -20.92 -3.06
CA TYR A 233 4.52 -21.15 -3.33
C TYR A 233 3.77 -19.83 -3.52
N LEU A 234 2.95 -19.74 -4.56
CA LEU A 234 2.21 -18.53 -4.95
C LEU A 234 0.68 -18.75 -4.86
N PRO A 235 0.09 -18.72 -3.66
CA PRO A 235 -1.37 -18.73 -3.55
C PRO A 235 -1.97 -17.42 -4.08
N GLU A 236 -3.14 -17.47 -4.70
CA GLU A 236 -3.83 -16.28 -5.25
C GLU A 236 -3.95 -15.12 -4.25
N ARG A 237 -4.18 -15.43 -2.97
CA ARG A 237 -4.24 -14.43 -1.89
C ARG A 237 -2.93 -13.65 -1.69
N SER A 238 -1.77 -14.18 -2.10
CA SER A 238 -0.49 -13.46 -2.00
C SER A 238 -0.44 -12.28 -2.96
N ILE A 239 -1.10 -12.38 -4.13
CA ILE A 239 -1.21 -11.29 -5.11
C ILE A 239 -2.15 -10.19 -4.62
N ALA A 240 -3.06 -10.48 -3.68
CA ALA A 240 -3.92 -9.48 -3.07
C ALA A 240 -3.13 -8.28 -2.52
N ASN A 241 -1.91 -8.51 -2.00
CA ASN A 241 -1.01 -7.46 -1.54
C ASN A 241 -0.66 -6.44 -2.64
N SER A 242 -0.57 -6.90 -3.89
CA SER A 242 -0.28 -6.03 -5.03
C SER A 242 -1.56 -5.33 -5.52
N VAL A 243 -2.65 -6.10 -5.63
CA VAL A 243 -3.93 -5.59 -6.14
C VAL A 243 -4.48 -4.47 -5.26
N VAL A 244 -4.39 -4.59 -3.93
CA VAL A 244 -4.90 -3.56 -3.00
C VAL A 244 -4.29 -2.19 -3.28
N PHE A 245 -2.97 -2.11 -3.49
CA PHE A 245 -2.30 -0.83 -3.75
C PHE A 245 -2.63 -0.29 -5.13
N LEU A 246 -2.78 -1.15 -6.15
CA LEU A 246 -3.27 -0.72 -7.46
C LEU A 246 -4.68 -0.11 -7.35
N LEU A 247 -5.59 -0.74 -6.60
CA LEU A 247 -6.94 -0.22 -6.38
C LEU A 247 -6.93 1.11 -5.62
N ILE A 248 -6.06 1.27 -4.61
CA ILE A 248 -5.88 2.55 -3.91
C ILE A 248 -5.34 3.62 -4.87
N GLY A 249 -4.41 3.27 -5.76
CA GLY A 249 -3.93 4.16 -6.82
C GLY A 249 -5.04 4.61 -7.77
N ILE A 250 -5.97 3.72 -8.13
CA ILE A 250 -7.18 4.06 -8.89
C ILE A 250 -8.05 5.05 -8.11
N VAL A 251 -8.31 4.77 -6.83
CA VAL A 251 -9.10 5.68 -5.96
C VAL A 251 -8.43 7.06 -5.84
N GLN A 252 -7.09 7.12 -5.83
CA GLN A 252 -6.33 8.37 -5.81
C GLN A 252 -6.58 9.24 -7.05
N LEU A 253 -6.85 8.63 -8.21
CA LEU A 253 -7.11 9.34 -9.47
C LEU A 253 -8.58 9.73 -9.66
N LEU A 254 -9.53 9.12 -8.94
CA LEU A 254 -10.96 9.40 -9.05
C LEU A 254 -11.34 10.87 -8.84
N PRO A 255 -10.74 11.65 -7.90
CA PRO A 255 -11.05 13.07 -7.77
C PRO A 255 -10.78 13.87 -9.03
N GLY A 256 -9.85 13.45 -9.89
CA GLY A 256 -9.59 14.07 -11.20
C GLY A 256 -10.80 14.00 -12.13
N PHE A 257 -11.63 12.95 -12.02
CA PHE A 257 -12.83 12.76 -12.82
C PHE A 257 -13.96 13.76 -12.45
N PHE A 258 -14.00 14.23 -11.21
CA PHE A 258 -15.02 15.15 -10.70
C PHE A 258 -14.59 16.62 -10.74
N LEU A 259 -13.41 16.94 -11.28
CA LEU A 259 -12.98 18.32 -11.48
C LEU A 259 -13.76 18.92 -12.66
N PRO A 260 -14.16 20.21 -12.58
CA PRO A 260 -14.76 20.90 -13.71
C PRO A 260 -13.78 20.91 -14.89
N LEU A 261 -14.33 20.82 -16.13
CA LEU A 261 -13.53 20.94 -17.34
C LEU A 261 -12.72 22.24 -17.32
N PRO A 262 -11.45 22.23 -17.73
CA PRO A 262 -10.69 23.46 -17.89
C PRO A 262 -11.41 24.37 -18.92
N SER A 263 -11.77 25.57 -18.47
CA SER A 263 -12.35 26.62 -19.31
C SER A 263 -11.36 27.10 -20.35
#